data_078d066abac75493a1b45c5e603ff173
#
_entry.id   078d066abac75493a1b45c5e603ff173
#
_cell.length_a   1.000
_cell.length_b   1.000
_cell.length_c   1.000
_cell.angle_alpha   90.00
_cell.angle_beta   90.00
_cell.angle_gamma   90.00
#
_symmetry.space_group_name_H-M   'P 1'
#
loop_
_entity.id
_entity.type
_entity.pdbx_description
1 polymer ?
#
loop_
_entity_poly.entity_id
_entity_poly.type
_entity_poly.pdbx_seq_one_letter_code
_entity_poly.pdbx_strand_id
1 'polypeptide(L)'
;AITEYGFSGVAFDWMIKSGQMPFEYFIRCFSYIFLHGSFTAAIFSGVILLAMGKLVGEVMGQLAVIILFVFSGVFGVVVFGLLTDQAWLIGAYPSVYGLIGAYTFLLWQRVAGQGMQQLTAFRLIGFLMGIQLIFGIFFVTGQDWVAELAGFVCGFALSVIVMPGGLARLSTAIQRK
;
A
#
# COMPACT_ATOMS: atom_id res chain seq x y z
N ALA A 1 -0.50 19.82 -13.26
CA ALA A 1 -1.13 18.88 -12.28
C ALA A 1 -0.09 17.97 -11.61
N ILE A 2 0.73 17.18 -12.37
CA ILE A 2 1.74 16.26 -11.77
C ILE A 2 2.74 17.04 -10.92
N THR A 3 3.23 18.17 -11.40
CA THR A 3 4.19 19.03 -10.69
C THR A 3 3.61 19.71 -9.44
N GLU A 4 2.32 19.85 -9.36
CA GLU A 4 1.63 20.53 -8.24
C GLU A 4 1.12 19.52 -7.19
N TYR A 5 0.61 18.37 -7.63
CA TYR A 5 -0.10 17.41 -6.78
C TYR A 5 0.57 16.02 -6.69
N GLY A 6 1.56 15.75 -7.57
CA GLY A 6 2.36 14.53 -7.51
C GLY A 6 3.35 14.58 -6.34
N PHE A 7 3.67 13.43 -5.78
CA PHE A 7 4.72 13.32 -4.78
C PHE A 7 6.09 13.35 -5.44
N SER A 8 7.01 14.12 -4.89
CA SER A 8 8.39 14.23 -5.38
C SER A 8 9.37 13.73 -4.33
N GLY A 9 10.10 12.64 -4.65
CA GLY A 9 11.15 12.09 -3.78
C GLY A 9 12.27 13.10 -3.53
N VAL A 10 12.68 13.83 -4.56
CA VAL A 10 13.72 14.88 -4.45
C VAL A 10 13.31 15.99 -3.48
N ALA A 11 12.04 16.42 -3.55
CA ALA A 11 11.54 17.46 -2.66
C ALA A 11 11.38 16.93 -1.22
N PHE A 12 11.04 15.65 -1.05
CA PHE A 12 10.95 14.99 0.25
C PHE A 12 12.33 14.91 0.92
N ASP A 13 13.35 14.54 0.17
CA ASP A 13 14.75 14.55 0.63
C ASP A 13 15.22 15.93 1.09
N TRP A 14 14.87 16.96 0.31
CA TRP A 14 15.16 18.33 0.68
C TRP A 14 14.47 18.73 2.00
N MET A 15 13.22 18.35 2.19
CA MET A 15 12.48 18.62 3.44
C MET A 15 13.14 17.98 4.66
N ILE A 16 13.57 16.71 4.53
CA ILE A 16 14.25 16.03 5.63
C ILE A 16 15.57 16.72 5.97
N LYS A 17 16.35 17.09 4.95
CA LYS A 17 17.66 17.74 5.12
C LYS A 17 17.55 19.17 5.66
N SER A 18 16.52 19.93 5.25
CA SER A 18 16.31 21.33 5.68
C SER A 18 15.53 21.47 6.98
N GLY A 19 14.84 20.41 7.43
CA GLY A 19 13.93 20.44 8.58
C GLY A 19 12.66 21.28 8.35
N GLN A 20 12.41 21.71 7.12
CA GLN A 20 11.25 22.52 6.75
C GLN A 20 10.19 21.59 6.11
N MET A 21 8.99 21.57 6.67
CA MET A 21 7.84 20.81 6.15
C MET A 21 6.71 21.76 5.74
N PRO A 22 6.72 22.30 4.52
CA PRO A 22 5.62 23.12 4.02
C PRO A 22 4.32 22.31 3.95
N PHE A 23 3.21 22.92 4.32
CA PHE A 23 1.88 22.27 4.35
C PHE A 23 1.47 21.66 2.99
N GLU A 24 1.90 22.27 1.90
CA GLU A 24 1.66 21.77 0.54
C GLU A 24 2.15 20.34 0.31
N TYR A 25 3.24 19.94 0.98
CA TYR A 25 3.77 18.57 0.84
C TYR A 25 2.92 17.52 1.57
N PHE A 26 2.25 17.89 2.66
CA PHE A 26 1.28 17.00 3.28
C PHE A 26 0.12 16.71 2.33
N ILE A 27 -0.35 17.71 1.60
CA ILE A 27 -1.39 17.52 0.58
C ILE A 27 -0.90 16.54 -0.50
N ARG A 28 0.35 16.66 -0.94
CA ARG A 28 0.93 15.79 -1.96
C ARG A 28 1.02 14.32 -1.54
N CYS A 29 1.20 14.03 -0.23
CA CYS A 29 1.17 12.67 0.28
C CYS A 29 -0.21 11.98 0.15
N PHE A 30 -1.26 12.74 -0.14
CA PHE A 30 -2.61 12.23 -0.36
C PHE A 30 -3.05 12.40 -1.82
N SER A 31 -2.74 13.56 -2.43
CA SER A 31 -3.24 13.89 -3.76
C SER A 31 -2.62 13.03 -4.87
N TYR A 32 -1.38 12.55 -4.71
CA TYR A 32 -0.71 11.69 -5.67
C TYR A 32 -1.50 10.41 -5.99
N ILE A 33 -2.27 9.90 -5.01
CA ILE A 33 -3.10 8.70 -5.16
C ILE A 33 -4.15 8.85 -6.27
N PHE A 34 -4.64 10.07 -6.49
CA PHE A 34 -5.67 10.38 -7.47
C PHE A 34 -5.13 10.78 -8.84
N LEU A 35 -3.81 10.94 -8.96
CA LEU A 35 -3.16 11.26 -10.21
C LEU A 35 -2.75 9.99 -10.95
N HIS A 36 -3.09 9.89 -12.21
CA HIS A 36 -2.73 8.74 -13.03
C HIS A 36 -2.03 9.21 -14.30
N GLY A 37 -0.95 8.53 -14.68
CA GLY A 37 -0.16 8.86 -15.87
C GLY A 37 -0.87 8.50 -17.18
N SER A 38 -1.85 7.59 -17.13
CA SER A 38 -2.65 7.18 -18.28
C SER A 38 -4.06 6.74 -17.87
N PHE A 39 -4.99 6.81 -18.83
CA PHE A 39 -6.36 6.32 -18.62
C PHE A 39 -6.39 4.82 -18.30
N THR A 40 -5.54 4.04 -18.94
CA THR A 40 -5.40 2.61 -18.68
C THR A 40 -4.97 2.35 -17.23
N ALA A 41 -3.96 3.06 -16.73
CA ALA A 41 -3.51 2.94 -15.33
C ALA A 41 -4.63 3.30 -14.34
N ALA A 42 -5.43 4.32 -14.63
CA ALA A 42 -6.58 4.71 -13.81
C ALA A 42 -7.66 3.61 -13.77
N ILE A 43 -7.97 3.01 -14.90
CA ILE A 43 -8.95 1.91 -14.98
C ILE A 43 -8.42 0.69 -14.20
N PHE A 44 -7.19 0.26 -14.45
CA PHE A 44 -6.62 -0.92 -13.78
C PHE A 44 -6.58 -0.75 -12.26
N SER A 45 -6.06 0.38 -11.77
CA SER A 45 -6.05 0.65 -10.33
C SER A 45 -7.46 0.72 -9.76
N GLY A 46 -8.41 1.32 -10.47
CA GLY A 46 -9.82 1.39 -10.09
C GLY A 46 -10.50 0.03 -10.01
N VAL A 47 -10.27 -0.84 -10.99
CA VAL A 47 -10.83 -2.21 -10.99
C VAL A 47 -10.30 -3.02 -9.82
N ILE A 48 -8.98 -2.96 -9.56
CA ILE A 48 -8.39 -3.69 -8.43
C ILE A 48 -8.88 -3.09 -7.10
N LEU A 49 -8.98 -1.76 -7.00
CA LEU A 49 -9.52 -1.06 -5.84
C LEU A 49 -10.95 -1.54 -5.52
N LEU A 50 -11.82 -1.61 -6.51
CA LEU A 50 -13.20 -2.07 -6.33
C LEU A 50 -13.27 -3.55 -5.94
N ALA A 51 -12.46 -4.40 -6.59
CA ALA A 51 -12.42 -5.82 -6.28
C ALA A 51 -11.89 -6.09 -4.86
N MET A 52 -10.74 -5.54 -4.52
CA MET A 52 -10.13 -5.73 -3.19
C MET A 52 -10.90 -5.00 -2.11
N GLY A 53 -11.38 -3.78 -2.38
CA GLY A 53 -12.22 -3.00 -1.48
C GLY A 53 -13.51 -3.73 -1.11
N LYS A 54 -14.16 -4.39 -2.09
CA LYS A 54 -15.33 -5.25 -1.84
C LYS A 54 -14.95 -6.42 -0.93
N LEU A 55 -13.94 -7.21 -1.29
CA LEU A 55 -13.54 -8.42 -0.56
C LEU A 55 -13.11 -8.11 0.89
N VAL A 56 -12.37 -7.04 1.10
CA VAL A 56 -11.95 -6.59 2.44
C VAL A 56 -13.14 -5.98 3.18
N GLY A 57 -13.96 -5.17 2.50
CA GLY A 57 -15.10 -4.48 3.08
C GLY A 57 -16.20 -5.41 3.58
N GLU A 58 -16.43 -6.55 2.92
CA GLU A 58 -17.39 -7.56 3.36
C GLU A 58 -17.01 -8.20 4.70
N VAL A 59 -15.72 -8.24 5.04
CA VAL A 59 -15.21 -8.86 6.27
C VAL A 59 -14.88 -7.83 7.36
N MET A 60 -14.22 -6.74 6.98
CA MET A 60 -13.71 -5.73 7.93
C MET A 60 -14.61 -4.49 8.03
N GLY A 61 -15.53 -4.29 7.08
CA GLY A 61 -16.38 -3.11 6.99
C GLY A 61 -15.79 -2.00 6.12
N GLN A 62 -16.66 -1.07 5.69
CA GLN A 62 -16.29 -0.01 4.74
C GLN A 62 -15.28 0.99 5.31
N LEU A 63 -15.42 1.34 6.61
CA LEU A 63 -14.47 2.24 7.27
C LEU A 63 -13.05 1.67 7.30
N ALA A 64 -12.93 0.35 7.52
CA ALA A 64 -11.65 -0.34 7.47
C ALA A 64 -10.97 -0.20 6.10
N VAL A 65 -11.74 -0.33 5.01
CA VAL A 65 -11.22 -0.16 3.64
C VAL A 65 -10.65 1.24 3.45
N ILE A 66 -11.35 2.29 3.90
CA ILE A 66 -10.88 3.68 3.78
C ILE A 66 -9.58 3.87 4.59
N ILE A 67 -9.54 3.40 5.83
CA ILE A 67 -8.36 3.49 6.68
C ILE A 67 -7.18 2.78 6.03
N LEU A 68 -7.36 1.52 5.62
CA LEU A 68 -6.32 0.73 4.97
C LEU A 68 -5.82 1.40 3.68
N PHE A 69 -6.73 1.90 2.84
CA PHE A 69 -6.39 2.57 1.59
C PHE A 69 -5.54 3.82 1.81
N VAL A 70 -5.98 4.71 2.71
CA VAL A 70 -5.29 5.98 2.98
C VAL A 70 -3.95 5.75 3.66
N PHE A 71 -3.93 4.97 4.74
CA PHE A 71 -2.69 4.76 5.50
C PHE A 71 -1.64 3.99 4.71
N SER A 72 -2.04 2.99 3.93
CA SER A 72 -1.10 2.27 3.07
C SER A 72 -0.51 3.15 1.98
N GLY A 73 -1.31 4.04 1.39
CA GLY A 73 -0.83 5.02 0.43
C GLY A 73 0.19 5.98 1.05
N VAL A 74 -0.16 6.59 2.19
CA VAL A 74 0.74 7.52 2.89
C VAL A 74 2.01 6.82 3.35
N PHE A 75 1.91 5.62 3.90
CA PHE A 75 3.09 4.85 4.30
C PHE A 75 3.97 4.48 3.10
N GLY A 76 3.35 4.04 2.01
CA GLY A 76 4.04 3.70 0.77
C GLY A 76 4.85 4.87 0.21
N VAL A 77 4.26 6.05 0.17
CA VAL A 77 4.94 7.25 -0.35
C VAL A 77 6.07 7.74 0.57
N VAL A 78 5.91 7.62 1.88
CA VAL A 78 6.98 7.97 2.84
C VAL A 78 8.18 7.03 2.67
N VAL A 79 7.94 5.72 2.58
CA VAL A 79 9.02 4.73 2.36
C VAL A 79 9.69 4.95 1.01
N PHE A 80 8.91 5.26 -0.03
CA PHE A 80 9.44 5.61 -1.35
C PHE A 80 10.36 6.81 -1.28
N GLY A 81 9.96 7.90 -0.62
CA GLY A 81 10.79 9.09 -0.47
C GLY A 81 12.06 8.86 0.36
N LEU A 82 12.05 7.88 1.27
CA LEU A 82 13.23 7.55 2.09
C LEU A 82 14.23 6.63 1.39
N LEU A 83 13.76 5.79 0.47
CA LEU A 83 14.56 4.71 -0.12
C LEU A 83 14.90 4.93 -1.61
N THR A 84 14.28 5.93 -2.26
CA THR A 84 14.46 6.15 -3.69
C THR A 84 14.77 7.60 -4.01
N ASP A 85 15.65 7.82 -5.00
CA ASP A 85 15.97 9.16 -5.54
C ASP A 85 15.08 9.51 -6.75
N GLN A 86 13.98 8.78 -6.96
CA GLN A 86 13.12 8.98 -8.11
C GLN A 86 12.33 10.30 -7.99
N ALA A 87 12.23 11.02 -9.12
CA ALA A 87 11.67 12.35 -9.12
C ALA A 87 10.18 12.41 -8.74
N TRP A 88 9.36 11.46 -9.24
CA TRP A 88 7.91 11.53 -9.09
C TRP A 88 7.29 10.17 -8.81
N LEU A 89 6.32 10.14 -7.88
CA LEU A 89 5.39 9.03 -7.66
C LEU A 89 3.95 9.54 -7.87
N ILE A 90 3.19 8.82 -8.69
CA ILE A 90 1.78 9.09 -8.97
C ILE A 90 1.01 7.77 -9.08
N GLY A 91 -0.25 7.77 -8.69
CA GLY A 91 -1.16 6.64 -8.83
C GLY A 91 -1.60 6.02 -7.52
N ALA A 92 -2.72 5.32 -7.57
CA ALA A 92 -3.34 4.65 -6.42
C ALA A 92 -2.68 3.31 -6.05
N TYR A 93 -1.68 2.87 -6.80
CA TYR A 93 -1.10 1.53 -6.64
C TYR A 93 -0.62 1.22 -5.22
N PRO A 94 0.13 2.08 -4.50
CA PRO A 94 0.54 1.79 -3.13
C PRO A 94 -0.65 1.54 -2.18
N SER A 95 -1.72 2.32 -2.33
CA SER A 95 -2.96 2.15 -1.58
C SER A 95 -3.70 0.86 -1.94
N VAL A 96 -3.74 0.53 -3.22
CA VAL A 96 -4.37 -0.71 -3.73
C VAL A 96 -3.60 -1.94 -3.25
N TYR A 97 -2.26 -1.90 -3.28
CA TYR A 97 -1.43 -2.96 -2.71
C TYR A 97 -1.62 -3.10 -1.19
N GLY A 98 -1.94 -2.01 -0.49
CA GLY A 98 -2.37 -2.07 0.90
C GLY A 98 -3.64 -2.90 1.10
N LEU A 99 -4.64 -2.74 0.23
CA LEU A 99 -5.84 -3.59 0.26
C LEU A 99 -5.55 -5.05 -0.12
N ILE A 100 -4.61 -5.29 -1.04
CA ILE A 100 -4.12 -6.65 -1.34
C ILE A 100 -3.44 -7.24 -0.10
N GLY A 101 -2.67 -6.44 0.65
CA GLY A 101 -2.08 -6.84 1.93
C GLY A 101 -3.12 -7.23 2.97
N ALA A 102 -4.17 -6.43 3.10
CA ALA A 102 -5.29 -6.72 3.98
C ALA A 102 -6.03 -8.01 3.57
N TYR A 103 -6.30 -8.20 2.30
CA TYR A 103 -6.91 -9.42 1.78
C TYR A 103 -6.01 -10.64 2.01
N THR A 104 -4.71 -10.51 1.80
CA THR A 104 -3.72 -11.55 2.09
C THR A 104 -3.75 -11.93 3.57
N PHE A 105 -3.87 -10.96 4.48
CA PHE A 105 -4.02 -11.20 5.90
C PHE A 105 -5.29 -12.01 6.21
N LEU A 106 -6.43 -11.68 5.59
CA LEU A 106 -7.67 -12.44 5.76
C LEU A 106 -7.53 -13.89 5.29
N LEU A 107 -6.90 -14.11 4.13
CA LEU A 107 -6.61 -15.44 3.63
C LEU A 107 -5.67 -16.20 4.56
N TRP A 108 -4.60 -15.55 5.02
CA TRP A 108 -3.62 -16.13 5.95
C TRP A 108 -4.27 -16.58 7.26
N GLN A 109 -5.21 -15.78 7.79
CA GLN A 109 -5.97 -16.15 8.98
C GLN A 109 -6.90 -17.35 8.76
N ARG A 110 -7.54 -17.45 7.58
CA ARG A 110 -8.45 -18.57 7.25
C ARG A 110 -7.74 -19.92 7.25
N VAL A 111 -6.48 -19.94 6.84
CA VAL A 111 -5.65 -21.15 6.79
C VAL A 111 -4.67 -21.23 7.97
N ALA A 112 -4.94 -20.48 9.06
CA ALA A 112 -4.12 -20.53 10.26
C ALA A 112 -4.08 -21.94 10.85
N GLY A 113 -2.85 -22.41 11.16
CA GLY A 113 -2.63 -23.76 11.68
C GLY A 113 -2.47 -24.86 10.63
N GLN A 114 -2.61 -24.57 9.33
CA GLN A 114 -2.46 -25.55 8.26
C GLN A 114 -1.02 -25.59 7.66
N GLY A 115 -0.03 -25.10 8.38
CA GLY A 115 1.38 -25.17 8.00
C GLY A 115 1.68 -24.50 6.64
N MET A 116 2.23 -25.27 5.70
CA MET A 116 2.61 -24.75 4.36
C MET A 116 1.45 -24.10 3.58
N GLN A 117 0.20 -24.42 3.87
CA GLN A 117 -0.94 -23.82 3.18
C GLN A 117 -1.12 -22.34 3.53
N GLN A 118 -0.60 -21.87 4.66
CA GLN A 118 -0.61 -20.45 5.00
C GLN A 118 0.18 -19.60 3.99
N LEU A 119 1.24 -20.15 3.41
CA LEU A 119 2.03 -19.46 2.38
C LEU A 119 1.25 -19.25 1.08
N THR A 120 0.19 -20.02 0.85
CA THR A 120 -0.65 -19.82 -0.34
C THR A 120 -1.39 -18.48 -0.33
N ALA A 121 -1.59 -17.88 0.84
CA ALA A 121 -2.16 -16.54 0.97
C ALA A 121 -1.32 -15.47 0.25
N PHE A 122 -0.02 -15.68 0.15
CA PHE A 122 0.91 -14.72 -0.47
C PHE A 122 1.06 -14.90 -2.00
N ARG A 123 0.32 -15.86 -2.60
CA ARG A 123 0.42 -16.12 -4.06
C ARG A 123 0.10 -14.90 -4.90
N LEU A 124 -0.91 -14.12 -4.53
CA LEU A 124 -1.34 -12.96 -5.31
C LEU A 124 -0.23 -11.90 -5.35
N ILE A 125 0.30 -11.53 -4.19
CA ILE A 125 1.39 -10.52 -4.14
C ILE A 125 2.66 -11.06 -4.82
N GLY A 126 3.00 -12.33 -4.61
CA GLY A 126 4.15 -12.95 -5.26
C GLY A 126 4.02 -12.95 -6.78
N PHE A 127 2.83 -13.18 -7.31
CA PHE A 127 2.55 -13.13 -8.75
C PHE A 127 2.67 -11.69 -9.29
N LEU A 128 2.07 -10.71 -8.61
CA LEU A 128 2.13 -9.31 -9.03
C LEU A 128 3.56 -8.76 -8.99
N MET A 129 4.29 -9.00 -7.89
CA MET A 129 5.69 -8.60 -7.77
C MET A 129 6.59 -9.33 -8.78
N GLY A 130 6.31 -10.62 -9.04
CA GLY A 130 7.03 -11.40 -10.05
C GLY A 130 6.87 -10.82 -11.45
N ILE A 131 5.65 -10.42 -11.84
CA ILE A 131 5.40 -9.74 -13.11
C ILE A 131 6.17 -8.41 -13.16
N GLN A 132 6.11 -7.60 -12.12
CA GLN A 132 6.83 -6.32 -12.08
C GLN A 132 8.34 -6.51 -12.22
N LEU A 133 8.92 -7.52 -11.57
CA LEU A 133 10.35 -7.86 -11.71
C LEU A 133 10.69 -8.23 -13.16
N ILE A 134 9.87 -9.06 -13.80
CA ILE A 134 10.07 -9.45 -15.21
C ILE A 134 10.03 -8.21 -16.10
N PHE A 135 9.01 -7.36 -15.95
CA PHE A 135 8.93 -6.12 -16.72
C PHE A 135 10.09 -5.17 -16.43
N GLY A 136 10.55 -5.09 -15.17
CA GLY A 136 11.70 -4.29 -14.78
C GLY A 136 13.02 -4.71 -15.43
N ILE A 137 13.19 -6.01 -15.74
CA ILE A 137 14.36 -6.53 -16.45
C ILE A 137 14.33 -6.15 -17.95
N PHE A 138 13.14 -6.18 -18.57
CA PHE A 138 12.99 -5.95 -20.02
C PHE A 138 12.72 -4.48 -20.37
N PHE A 139 12.17 -3.70 -19.45
CA PHE A 139 11.81 -2.30 -19.66
C PHE A 139 12.40 -1.46 -18.53
N VAL A 140 12.81 -0.24 -18.85
CA VAL A 140 13.22 0.74 -17.83
C VAL A 140 11.97 1.18 -17.06
N THR A 141 11.65 0.46 -16.00
CA THR A 141 10.55 0.80 -15.09
C THR A 141 11.06 1.62 -13.91
N GLY A 142 10.22 2.49 -13.39
CA GLY A 142 10.52 3.25 -12.18
C GLY A 142 10.67 2.37 -10.93
N GLN A 143 11.04 2.98 -9.81
CA GLN A 143 11.17 2.31 -8.52
C GLN A 143 9.84 2.30 -7.74
N ASP A 144 8.71 2.47 -8.41
CA ASP A 144 7.37 2.55 -7.83
C ASP A 144 6.99 1.30 -7.02
N TRP A 145 7.58 0.15 -7.38
CA TRP A 145 7.43 -1.10 -6.65
C TRP A 145 7.81 -1.01 -5.17
N VAL A 146 8.72 -0.08 -4.79
CA VAL A 146 9.09 0.17 -3.38
C VAL A 146 7.89 0.70 -2.60
N ALA A 147 7.16 1.68 -3.17
CA ALA A 147 5.96 2.21 -2.56
C ALA A 147 4.83 1.18 -2.49
N GLU A 148 4.69 0.35 -3.52
CA GLU A 148 3.68 -0.69 -3.60
C GLU A 148 3.94 -1.79 -2.57
N LEU A 149 5.17 -2.26 -2.45
CA LEU A 149 5.56 -3.25 -1.45
C LEU A 149 5.39 -2.71 -0.02
N ALA A 150 5.79 -1.46 0.21
CA ALA A 150 5.58 -0.80 1.50
C ALA A 150 4.09 -0.65 1.82
N GLY A 151 3.27 -0.27 0.84
CA GLY A 151 1.81 -0.23 0.96
C GLY A 151 1.21 -1.59 1.33
N PHE A 152 1.65 -2.66 0.65
CA PHE A 152 1.25 -4.03 0.96
C PHE A 152 1.57 -4.42 2.41
N VAL A 153 2.81 -4.19 2.85
CA VAL A 153 3.26 -4.52 4.22
C VAL A 153 2.45 -3.73 5.25
N CYS A 154 2.23 -2.45 5.00
CA CYS A 154 1.41 -1.59 5.85
C CYS A 154 -0.03 -2.11 5.95
N GLY A 155 -0.66 -2.41 4.84
CA GLY A 155 -2.03 -2.92 4.79
C GLY A 155 -2.18 -4.27 5.50
N PHE A 156 -1.23 -5.18 5.31
CA PHE A 156 -1.17 -6.45 6.03
C PHE A 156 -1.06 -6.24 7.54
N ALA A 157 -0.12 -5.40 8.01
CA ALA A 157 0.10 -5.13 9.42
C ALA A 157 -1.07 -4.40 10.08
N LEU A 158 -1.61 -3.37 9.42
CA LEU A 158 -2.77 -2.62 9.92
C LEU A 158 -4.02 -3.49 10.04
N SER A 159 -4.17 -4.51 9.20
CA SER A 159 -5.30 -5.43 9.25
C SER A 159 -5.41 -6.17 10.58
N VAL A 160 -4.28 -6.39 11.26
CA VAL A 160 -4.25 -6.97 12.62
C VAL A 160 -5.01 -6.10 13.62
N ILE A 161 -4.93 -4.78 13.44
CA ILE A 161 -5.53 -3.78 14.34
C ILE A 161 -6.98 -3.47 13.94
N VAL A 162 -7.20 -3.28 12.64
CA VAL A 162 -8.47 -2.80 12.07
C VAL A 162 -9.53 -3.91 12.03
N MET A 163 -9.10 -5.18 12.04
CA MET A 163 -10.03 -6.32 12.05
C MET A 163 -10.94 -6.28 13.29
N PRO A 164 -12.25 -6.55 13.16
CA PRO A 164 -13.16 -6.65 14.29
C PRO A 164 -12.64 -7.61 15.36
N GLY A 165 -12.46 -7.13 16.60
CA GLY A 165 -11.86 -7.90 17.69
C GLY A 165 -10.32 -8.04 17.64
N GLY A 166 -9.63 -7.41 16.70
CA GLY A 166 -8.17 -7.48 16.56
C GLY A 166 -7.43 -6.95 17.79
N LEU A 167 -7.85 -5.80 18.30
CA LEU A 167 -7.27 -5.19 19.51
C LEU A 167 -7.43 -6.07 20.77
N ALA A 168 -8.58 -6.74 20.91
CA ALA A 168 -8.83 -7.65 22.04
C ALA A 168 -7.92 -8.89 21.98
N ARG A 169 -7.65 -9.40 20.78
CA ARG A 169 -6.72 -10.51 20.58
C ARG A 169 -5.28 -10.13 20.86
N LEU A 170 -4.87 -8.92 20.47
CA LEU A 170 -3.53 -8.40 20.76
C LEU A 170 -3.33 -8.20 22.26
N SER A 171 -4.31 -7.61 22.98
CA SER A 171 -4.21 -7.38 24.42
C SER A 171 -4.10 -8.71 25.20
N THR A 172 -4.87 -9.73 24.81
CA THR A 172 -4.76 -11.07 25.41
C THR A 172 -3.45 -11.78 25.10
N ALA A 173 -2.86 -11.55 23.93
CA ALA A 173 -1.56 -12.13 23.57
C ALA A 173 -0.41 -11.49 24.35
N ILE A 174 -0.49 -10.18 24.65
CA ILE A 174 0.50 -9.45 25.44
C ILE A 174 0.40 -9.83 26.94
N GLN A 175 -0.80 -10.06 27.47
CA GLN A 175 -1.01 -10.43 28.88
C GLN A 175 -0.61 -11.88 29.20
N ARG A 176 -0.39 -12.73 28.20
CA ARG A 176 0.05 -14.12 28.36
C ARG A 176 1.58 -14.30 28.37
N LYS A 177 2.34 -13.22 28.27
CA LYS A 177 3.79 -13.20 28.47
C LYS A 177 4.14 -12.61 29.84
#